data_fd3fbce8076ae1590e14b31c3a533005
#
_entry.id   fd3fbce8076ae1590e14b31c3a533005
#
_cell.length_a   1.000
_cell.length_b   1.000
_cell.length_c   1.000
_cell.angle_alpha   90.00
_cell.angle_beta   90.00
_cell.angle_gamma   90.00
#
_symmetry.space_group_name_H-M   'P 1'
#
loop_
_entity.id
_entity.type
_entity.pdbx_description
1 polymer ?
#
loop_
_entity_poly.entity_id
_entity_poly.type
_entity_poly.pdbx_seq_one_letter_code
_entity_poly.pdbx_strand_id
1 'polypeptide(L)'
;MTSLREAIAAATATLARAGIDSARTDAELLAAHFAGTDRGRLALLDVPDPEFFDRFDHAVSERARRTPLQHITGTAPFGPVHLHVGPGVFTPRPETEAILEWALAQPLPHDAVILDLCTGSGALAIALASQRPGARVIAVDDDAVALDYAGRNAAHTTVRLVHGDVTAADLLPELTGSVDLVVANPPYIPAGAALEPEVAQHDPAHALFGGADGMAVIAPLVLRAAGWLKPGGLLAVEHDDTTSEATVRIIREAGGFGDVTAHRDLTGRPRFVTARAMQRGDQQ
;
A
#
# COMPACT_ATOMS: atom_id res chain seq x y z
N MET A 1 -20.23 -35.55 -10.74
CA MET A 1 -19.20 -34.80 -10.01
C MET A 1 -18.93 -33.52 -10.77
N THR A 2 -19.05 -32.39 -10.12
CA THR A 2 -18.74 -31.08 -10.73
C THR A 2 -17.24 -31.00 -10.98
N SER A 3 -16.81 -30.67 -12.18
CA SER A 3 -15.40 -30.45 -12.47
C SER A 3 -14.94 -29.10 -11.93
N LEU A 4 -13.64 -28.95 -11.65
CA LEU A 4 -13.06 -27.65 -11.21
C LEU A 4 -13.39 -26.53 -12.24
N ARG A 5 -13.35 -26.84 -13.53
CA ARG A 5 -13.71 -25.89 -14.61
C ARG A 5 -15.16 -25.42 -14.52
N GLU A 6 -16.09 -26.32 -14.25
CA GLU A 6 -17.51 -26.00 -14.08
C GLU A 6 -17.74 -25.15 -12.83
N ALA A 7 -17.08 -25.49 -11.71
CA ALA A 7 -17.13 -24.70 -10.47
C ALA A 7 -16.62 -23.26 -10.69
N ILE A 8 -15.47 -23.09 -11.34
CA ILE A 8 -14.93 -21.75 -11.65
C ILE A 8 -15.86 -20.98 -12.59
N ALA A 9 -16.49 -21.64 -13.58
CA ALA A 9 -17.43 -20.98 -14.48
C ALA A 9 -18.70 -20.53 -13.74
N ALA A 10 -19.24 -21.35 -12.83
CA ALA A 10 -20.38 -21.00 -11.99
C ALA A 10 -20.05 -19.84 -11.04
N ALA A 11 -18.89 -19.87 -10.38
CA ALA A 11 -18.38 -18.80 -9.54
C ALA A 11 -18.24 -17.48 -10.32
N THR A 12 -17.63 -17.53 -11.52
CA THR A 12 -17.53 -16.38 -12.42
C THR A 12 -18.88 -15.74 -12.69
N ALA A 13 -19.88 -16.56 -13.04
CA ALA A 13 -21.23 -16.07 -13.29
C ALA A 13 -21.88 -15.46 -12.03
N THR A 14 -21.62 -16.01 -10.84
CA THR A 14 -22.11 -15.50 -9.58
C THR A 14 -21.50 -14.15 -9.24
N LEU A 15 -20.18 -14.02 -9.35
CA LEU A 15 -19.46 -12.78 -9.08
C LEU A 15 -19.82 -11.68 -10.09
N ALA A 16 -19.96 -12.01 -11.38
CA ALA A 16 -20.40 -11.06 -12.40
C ALA A 16 -21.80 -10.50 -12.11
N ARG A 17 -22.76 -11.35 -11.66
CA ARG A 17 -24.09 -10.91 -11.24
C ARG A 17 -24.05 -10.00 -10.00
N ALA A 18 -23.06 -10.17 -9.13
CA ALA A 18 -22.82 -9.30 -7.98
C ALA A 18 -22.13 -7.98 -8.38
N GLY A 19 -21.88 -7.73 -9.68
CA GLY A 19 -21.25 -6.51 -10.19
C GLY A 19 -19.74 -6.43 -9.92
N ILE A 20 -19.06 -7.57 -9.84
CA ILE A 20 -17.61 -7.63 -9.70
C ILE A 20 -16.98 -7.65 -11.08
N ASP A 21 -16.24 -6.61 -11.45
CA ASP A 21 -15.64 -6.44 -12.77
C ASP A 21 -14.57 -7.51 -13.05
N SER A 22 -13.81 -7.91 -12.04
CA SER A 22 -12.77 -8.94 -12.09
C SER A 22 -13.29 -10.38 -11.90
N ALA A 23 -14.60 -10.64 -12.08
CA ALA A 23 -15.29 -11.88 -11.69
C ALA A 23 -14.55 -13.17 -12.07
N ARG A 24 -14.02 -13.26 -13.29
CA ARG A 24 -13.27 -14.44 -13.76
C ARG A 24 -11.93 -14.57 -13.04
N THR A 25 -11.21 -13.48 -12.89
CA THR A 25 -9.92 -13.46 -12.22
C THR A 25 -10.08 -13.81 -10.75
N ASP A 26 -11.07 -13.24 -10.07
CA ASP A 26 -11.36 -13.50 -8.66
C ASP A 26 -11.75 -14.97 -8.43
N ALA A 27 -12.62 -15.54 -9.29
CA ALA A 27 -12.98 -16.95 -9.22
C ALA A 27 -11.76 -17.88 -9.38
N GLU A 28 -10.86 -17.59 -10.31
CA GLU A 28 -9.64 -18.36 -10.52
C GLU A 28 -8.65 -18.22 -9.36
N LEU A 29 -8.49 -17.01 -8.80
CA LEU A 29 -7.62 -16.78 -7.65
C LEU A 29 -8.14 -17.46 -6.39
N LEU A 30 -9.45 -17.43 -6.12
CA LEU A 30 -10.07 -18.18 -5.04
C LEU A 30 -9.86 -19.69 -5.22
N ALA A 31 -10.11 -20.21 -6.44
CA ALA A 31 -9.88 -21.62 -6.72
C ALA A 31 -8.42 -22.02 -6.51
N ALA A 32 -7.48 -21.22 -6.96
CA ALA A 32 -6.05 -21.45 -6.77
C ALA A 32 -5.66 -21.48 -5.27
N HIS A 33 -6.17 -20.50 -4.51
CA HIS A 33 -5.92 -20.40 -3.07
C HIS A 33 -6.37 -21.68 -2.33
N PHE A 34 -7.62 -22.10 -2.52
CA PHE A 34 -8.18 -23.26 -1.82
C PHE A 34 -7.64 -24.59 -2.34
N ALA A 35 -7.14 -24.64 -3.58
CA ALA A 35 -6.46 -25.79 -4.14
C ALA A 35 -4.95 -25.84 -3.77
N GLY A 36 -4.40 -24.84 -3.07
CA GLY A 36 -3.00 -24.76 -2.70
C GLY A 36 -2.05 -24.71 -3.92
N THR A 37 -2.44 -24.01 -4.99
CA THR A 37 -1.70 -23.93 -6.25
C THR A 37 -1.69 -22.53 -6.83
N ASP A 38 -0.90 -22.33 -7.89
CA ASP A 38 -0.92 -21.08 -8.67
C ASP A 38 -2.06 -21.08 -9.70
N ARG A 39 -2.61 -19.89 -9.98
CA ARG A 39 -3.66 -19.69 -11.00
C ARG A 39 -3.32 -20.35 -12.34
N GLY A 40 -2.07 -20.26 -12.82
CA GLY A 40 -1.63 -20.84 -14.08
C GLY A 40 -1.63 -22.37 -14.10
N ARG A 41 -1.68 -23.02 -12.94
CA ARG A 41 -1.69 -24.49 -12.81
C ARG A 41 -3.07 -25.09 -12.62
N LEU A 42 -4.12 -24.28 -12.43
CA LEU A 42 -5.50 -24.75 -12.22
C LEU A 42 -5.97 -25.74 -13.30
N ALA A 43 -5.59 -25.53 -14.57
CA ALA A 43 -5.97 -26.39 -15.67
C ALA A 43 -5.30 -27.79 -15.64
N LEU A 44 -4.26 -27.96 -14.82
CA LEU A 44 -3.48 -29.19 -14.70
C LEU A 44 -3.85 -30.00 -13.45
N LEU A 45 -4.75 -29.47 -12.61
CA LEU A 45 -5.16 -30.14 -11.39
C LEU A 45 -6.18 -31.25 -11.71
N ASP A 46 -5.99 -32.39 -11.03
CA ASP A 46 -7.03 -33.37 -10.89
C ASP A 46 -8.20 -32.80 -10.05
N VAL A 47 -9.32 -33.53 -10.01
CA VAL A 47 -10.50 -33.10 -9.24
C VAL A 47 -10.11 -32.89 -7.78
N PRO A 48 -10.26 -31.68 -7.21
CA PRO A 48 -10.00 -31.41 -5.81
C PRO A 48 -10.86 -32.29 -4.89
N ASP A 49 -10.44 -32.40 -3.63
CA ASP A 49 -11.22 -33.12 -2.61
C ASP A 49 -12.62 -32.49 -2.41
N PRO A 50 -13.58 -33.25 -1.85
CA PRO A 50 -14.95 -32.73 -1.62
C PRO A 50 -14.97 -31.47 -0.73
N GLU A 51 -14.07 -31.34 0.24
CA GLU A 51 -13.99 -30.17 1.14
C GLU A 51 -13.55 -28.90 0.40
N PHE A 52 -12.83 -29.05 -0.73
CA PHE A 52 -12.49 -27.92 -1.58
C PHE A 52 -13.72 -27.18 -2.07
N PHE A 53 -14.72 -27.89 -2.58
CA PHE A 53 -15.90 -27.26 -3.16
C PHE A 53 -16.70 -26.47 -2.14
N ASP A 54 -16.87 -27.00 -0.92
CA ASP A 54 -17.57 -26.31 0.17
C ASP A 54 -16.83 -25.01 0.57
N ARG A 55 -15.50 -25.06 0.72
CA ARG A 55 -14.68 -23.88 1.04
C ARG A 55 -14.70 -22.85 -0.08
N PHE A 56 -14.60 -23.32 -1.32
CA PHE A 56 -14.63 -22.46 -2.49
C PHE A 56 -15.97 -21.76 -2.66
N ASP A 57 -17.08 -22.48 -2.54
CA ASP A 57 -18.43 -21.93 -2.63
C ASP A 57 -18.71 -20.91 -1.52
N HIS A 58 -18.24 -21.17 -0.31
CA HIS A 58 -18.30 -20.22 0.79
C HIS A 58 -17.55 -18.92 0.45
N ALA A 59 -16.31 -19.03 -0.03
CA ALA A 59 -15.48 -17.90 -0.42
C ALA A 59 -16.08 -17.09 -1.58
N VAL A 60 -16.66 -17.77 -2.58
CA VAL A 60 -17.40 -17.12 -3.67
C VAL A 60 -18.60 -16.33 -3.12
N SER A 61 -19.31 -16.90 -2.14
CA SER A 61 -20.43 -16.21 -1.49
C SER A 61 -19.98 -14.97 -0.71
N GLU A 62 -18.85 -15.05 0.01
CA GLU A 62 -18.24 -13.90 0.68
C GLU A 62 -17.86 -12.82 -0.33
N ARG A 63 -17.18 -13.21 -1.41
CA ARG A 63 -16.77 -12.28 -2.46
C ARG A 63 -17.97 -11.62 -3.15
N ALA A 64 -19.04 -12.37 -3.40
CA ALA A 64 -20.29 -11.84 -3.94
C ALA A 64 -20.95 -10.81 -3.02
N ARG A 65 -20.71 -10.84 -1.70
CA ARG A 65 -21.11 -9.82 -0.73
C ARG A 65 -20.12 -8.65 -0.65
N ARG A 66 -19.20 -8.53 -1.60
CA ARG A 66 -18.21 -7.47 -1.71
C ARG A 66 -17.09 -7.54 -0.67
N THR A 67 -16.90 -8.66 0.05
CA THR A 67 -15.68 -8.87 0.84
C THR A 67 -14.47 -8.85 -0.10
N PRO A 68 -13.43 -8.05 0.18
CA PRO A 68 -12.22 -8.01 -0.66
C PRO A 68 -11.61 -9.40 -0.82
N LEU A 69 -11.15 -9.71 -2.05
CA LEU A 69 -10.50 -10.98 -2.33
C LEU A 69 -9.35 -11.26 -1.36
N GLN A 70 -8.55 -10.24 -1.08
CA GLN A 70 -7.39 -10.32 -0.20
C GLN A 70 -7.77 -10.61 1.27
N HIS A 71 -8.95 -10.15 1.71
CA HIS A 71 -9.45 -10.49 3.05
C HIS A 71 -9.90 -11.96 3.12
N ILE A 72 -10.45 -12.50 2.03
CA ILE A 72 -10.88 -13.90 1.96
C ILE A 72 -9.66 -14.84 1.92
N THR A 73 -8.64 -14.48 1.14
CA THR A 73 -7.40 -15.27 1.02
C THR A 73 -6.40 -15.01 2.14
N GLY A 74 -6.59 -13.94 2.93
CA GLY A 74 -5.69 -13.53 3.99
C GLY A 74 -4.35 -12.97 3.51
N THR A 75 -4.17 -12.78 2.20
CA THR A 75 -2.89 -12.34 1.61
C THR A 75 -3.08 -11.36 0.46
N ALA A 76 -2.10 -10.46 0.29
CA ALA A 76 -1.99 -9.56 -0.85
C ALA A 76 -0.57 -9.60 -1.42
N PRO A 77 -0.38 -9.75 -2.75
CA PRO A 77 0.91 -9.53 -3.37
C PRO A 77 1.21 -8.02 -3.42
N PHE A 78 2.48 -7.64 -3.27
CA PHE A 78 2.95 -6.28 -3.47
C PHE A 78 4.42 -6.31 -3.92
N GLY A 79 4.69 -5.94 -5.17
CA GLY A 79 6.02 -6.05 -5.76
C GLY A 79 6.61 -7.47 -5.55
N PRO A 80 7.78 -7.60 -4.89
CA PRO A 80 8.43 -8.89 -4.69
C PRO A 80 7.93 -9.67 -3.47
N VAL A 81 6.96 -9.16 -2.70
CA VAL A 81 6.54 -9.74 -1.43
C VAL A 81 5.07 -10.16 -1.41
N HIS A 82 4.73 -11.08 -0.53
CA HIS A 82 3.37 -11.46 -0.20
C HIS A 82 3.11 -11.09 1.26
N LEU A 83 2.04 -10.35 1.50
CA LEU A 83 1.73 -9.78 2.80
C LEU A 83 0.46 -10.41 3.37
N HIS A 84 0.46 -10.70 4.65
CA HIS A 84 -0.77 -10.98 5.38
C HIS A 84 -1.60 -9.70 5.49
N VAL A 85 -2.86 -9.80 5.13
CA VAL A 85 -3.85 -8.73 5.25
C VAL A 85 -5.20 -9.29 5.69
N GLY A 86 -6.10 -8.42 6.11
CA GLY A 86 -7.43 -8.82 6.53
C GLY A 86 -8.20 -7.63 7.14
N PRO A 87 -9.31 -7.88 7.83
CA PRO A 87 -10.10 -6.83 8.44
C PRO A 87 -9.29 -5.93 9.36
N GLY A 88 -9.46 -4.62 9.22
CA GLY A 88 -8.83 -3.60 10.06
C GLY A 88 -7.49 -3.08 9.53
N VAL A 89 -6.96 -3.58 8.42
CA VAL A 89 -5.79 -3.00 7.76
C VAL A 89 -6.11 -2.63 6.32
N PHE A 90 -5.54 -1.54 5.85
CA PHE A 90 -5.63 -1.14 4.43
C PHE A 90 -4.96 -2.18 3.54
N THR A 91 -5.69 -2.64 2.52
CA THR A 91 -5.16 -3.59 1.54
C THR A 91 -4.21 -2.87 0.57
N PRO A 92 -2.94 -3.30 0.44
CA PRO A 92 -2.01 -2.70 -0.50
C PRO A 92 -2.56 -2.64 -1.92
N ARG A 93 -2.38 -1.49 -2.59
CA ARG A 93 -2.89 -1.25 -3.95
C ARG A 93 -1.76 -1.37 -4.98
N PRO A 94 -2.05 -1.91 -6.18
CA PRO A 94 -1.05 -1.99 -7.25
C PRO A 94 -0.48 -0.63 -7.66
N GLU A 95 -1.27 0.44 -7.51
CA GLU A 95 -0.85 1.80 -7.85
C GLU A 95 0.31 2.28 -6.99
N THR A 96 0.38 1.85 -5.73
CA THR A 96 1.46 2.18 -4.79
C THR A 96 2.79 1.52 -5.20
N GLU A 97 2.76 0.47 -6.03
CA GLU A 97 3.99 -0.15 -6.57
C GLU A 97 4.80 0.83 -7.43
N ALA A 98 4.18 1.87 -7.99
CA ALA A 98 4.88 2.92 -8.71
C ALA A 98 5.87 3.70 -7.81
N ILE A 99 5.53 3.91 -6.54
CA ILE A 99 6.46 4.49 -5.54
C ILE A 99 7.61 3.53 -5.26
N LEU A 100 7.32 2.23 -5.11
CA LEU A 100 8.35 1.21 -4.89
C LEU A 100 9.35 1.17 -6.07
N GLU A 101 8.85 1.10 -7.30
CA GLU A 101 9.68 1.10 -8.51
C GLU A 101 10.55 2.36 -8.60
N TRP A 102 9.95 3.53 -8.37
CA TRP A 102 10.69 4.79 -8.35
C TRP A 102 11.77 4.80 -7.27
N ALA A 103 11.46 4.36 -6.04
CA ALA A 103 12.40 4.33 -4.92
C ALA A 103 13.57 3.37 -5.16
N LEU A 104 13.31 2.22 -5.78
CA LEU A 104 14.33 1.24 -6.13
C LEU A 104 15.28 1.73 -7.22
N ALA A 105 14.81 2.60 -8.13
CA ALA A 105 15.63 3.22 -9.18
C ALA A 105 16.54 4.34 -8.66
N GLN A 106 16.36 4.84 -7.43
CA GLN A 106 17.18 5.92 -6.90
C GLN A 106 18.58 5.42 -6.49
N PRO A 107 19.63 6.23 -6.74
CA PRO A 107 21.01 5.91 -6.38
C PRO A 107 21.27 6.16 -4.88
N LEU A 108 20.56 5.41 -4.02
CA LEU A 108 20.73 5.49 -2.58
C LEU A 108 21.99 4.72 -2.12
N PRO A 109 22.63 5.14 -1.00
CA PRO A 109 23.72 4.39 -0.37
C PRO A 109 23.27 2.95 -0.02
N HIS A 110 24.24 2.03 0.09
CA HIS A 110 23.95 0.65 0.51
C HIS A 110 23.30 0.58 1.89
N ASP A 111 23.75 1.42 2.83
CA ASP A 111 23.29 1.56 4.20
C ASP A 111 22.28 2.68 4.38
N ALA A 112 21.51 3.00 3.33
CA ALA A 112 20.52 4.07 3.33
C ALA A 112 19.55 3.95 4.52
N VAL A 113 19.19 5.09 5.11
CA VAL A 113 18.10 5.20 6.07
C VAL A 113 16.81 5.53 5.32
N ILE A 114 15.85 4.63 5.36
CA ILE A 114 14.56 4.76 4.68
C ILE A 114 13.46 4.81 5.72
N LEU A 115 12.56 5.78 5.58
CA LEU A 115 11.40 5.97 6.45
C LEU A 115 10.13 5.79 5.63
N ASP A 116 9.30 4.81 6.02
CA ASP A 116 7.98 4.55 5.46
C ASP A 116 6.91 5.05 6.43
N LEU A 117 6.15 6.06 6.03
CA LEU A 117 5.14 6.73 6.85
C LEU A 117 3.72 6.31 6.42
N CYS A 118 2.86 6.06 7.41
CA CYS A 118 1.54 5.44 7.19
C CYS A 118 1.71 4.06 6.53
N THR A 119 2.53 3.21 7.16
CA THR A 119 3.02 1.95 6.57
C THR A 119 1.93 0.90 6.38
N GLY A 120 0.81 0.98 7.11
CA GLY A 120 -0.29 0.01 7.03
C GLY A 120 0.18 -1.41 7.34
N SER A 121 0.00 -2.33 6.40
CA SER A 121 0.49 -3.71 6.49
C SER A 121 2.01 -3.87 6.33
N GLY A 122 2.75 -2.77 6.15
CA GLY A 122 4.20 -2.79 5.93
C GLY A 122 4.63 -2.92 4.47
N ALA A 123 3.74 -2.68 3.51
CA ALA A 123 3.95 -3.02 2.11
C ALA A 123 5.22 -2.38 1.51
N LEU A 124 5.34 -1.05 1.56
CA LEU A 124 6.51 -0.34 1.04
C LEU A 124 7.76 -0.68 1.85
N ALA A 125 7.69 -0.66 3.18
CA ALA A 125 8.83 -0.92 4.06
C ALA A 125 9.45 -2.29 3.81
N ILE A 126 8.62 -3.34 3.76
CA ILE A 126 9.07 -4.72 3.62
C ILE A 126 9.60 -4.99 2.20
N ALA A 127 8.91 -4.46 1.17
CA ALA A 127 9.38 -4.57 -0.20
C ALA A 127 10.73 -3.86 -0.40
N LEU A 128 10.91 -2.65 0.16
CA LEU A 128 12.19 -1.92 0.13
C LEU A 128 13.28 -2.67 0.88
N ALA A 129 13.00 -3.18 2.08
CA ALA A 129 13.97 -3.95 2.87
C ALA A 129 14.40 -5.23 2.14
N SER A 130 13.48 -5.92 1.46
CA SER A 130 13.79 -7.13 0.69
C SER A 130 14.71 -6.88 -0.49
N GLN A 131 14.58 -5.72 -1.15
CA GLN A 131 15.37 -5.34 -2.32
C GLN A 131 16.66 -4.56 -1.97
N ARG A 132 16.75 -4.03 -0.76
CA ARG A 132 17.88 -3.27 -0.23
C ARG A 132 18.32 -3.82 1.13
N PRO A 133 18.91 -5.02 1.19
CA PRO A 133 19.18 -5.71 2.47
C PRO A 133 20.18 -4.98 3.38
N GLY A 134 20.94 -4.01 2.84
CA GLY A 134 21.84 -3.17 3.64
C GLY A 134 21.17 -1.92 4.21
N ALA A 135 19.98 -1.57 3.74
CA ALA A 135 19.28 -0.38 4.19
C ALA A 135 18.69 -0.55 5.60
N ARG A 136 18.64 0.54 6.36
CA ARG A 136 17.92 0.63 7.63
C ARG A 136 16.52 1.18 7.37
N VAL A 137 15.51 0.31 7.33
CA VAL A 137 14.13 0.68 7.08
C VAL A 137 13.38 0.81 8.39
N ILE A 138 12.72 1.97 8.58
CA ILE A 138 11.85 2.28 9.71
C ILE A 138 10.46 2.55 9.16
N ALA A 139 9.45 1.87 9.70
CA ALA A 139 8.06 1.96 9.27
C ALA A 139 7.19 2.48 10.42
N VAL A 140 6.38 3.48 10.15
CA VAL A 140 5.58 4.19 11.15
C VAL A 140 4.11 4.10 10.79
N ASP A 141 3.28 3.81 11.78
CA ASP A 141 1.82 3.88 11.70
C ASP A 141 1.24 4.26 13.07
N ASP A 142 0.09 4.91 13.09
CA ASP A 142 -0.62 5.26 14.33
C ASP A 142 -1.69 4.22 14.70
N ASP A 143 -1.97 3.25 13.82
CA ASP A 143 -2.92 2.18 14.07
C ASP A 143 -2.21 0.90 14.57
N ALA A 144 -2.56 0.50 15.79
CA ALA A 144 -2.04 -0.73 16.40
C ALA A 144 -2.44 -2.00 15.62
N VAL A 145 -3.63 -2.02 14.98
CA VAL A 145 -4.08 -3.17 14.18
C VAL A 145 -3.25 -3.29 12.91
N ALA A 146 -2.99 -2.16 12.23
CA ALA A 146 -2.10 -2.12 11.07
C ALA A 146 -0.69 -2.61 11.44
N LEU A 147 -0.15 -2.15 12.57
CA LEU A 147 1.16 -2.58 13.07
C LEU A 147 1.22 -4.06 13.48
N ASP A 148 0.12 -4.66 13.92
CA ASP A 148 0.05 -6.11 14.15
C ASP A 148 0.20 -6.89 12.85
N TYR A 149 -0.42 -6.44 11.75
CA TYR A 149 -0.19 -7.01 10.41
C TYR A 149 1.23 -6.76 9.92
N ALA A 150 1.72 -5.51 10.03
CA ALA A 150 3.10 -5.18 9.67
C ALA A 150 4.12 -6.03 10.44
N GLY A 151 3.88 -6.28 11.74
CA GLY A 151 4.72 -7.13 12.58
C GLY A 151 4.80 -8.57 12.11
N ARG A 152 3.66 -9.17 11.73
CA ARG A 152 3.63 -10.52 11.13
C ARG A 152 4.39 -10.55 9.81
N ASN A 153 4.16 -9.54 8.97
CA ASN A 153 4.79 -9.44 7.66
C ASN A 153 6.30 -9.16 7.75
N ALA A 154 6.75 -8.42 8.76
CA ALA A 154 8.15 -8.08 8.98
C ALA A 154 8.94 -9.15 9.75
N ALA A 155 8.33 -10.26 10.19
CA ALA A 155 8.92 -11.24 11.11
C ALA A 155 10.29 -11.78 10.67
N HIS A 156 10.59 -11.78 9.38
CA HIS A 156 11.87 -12.24 8.81
C HIS A 156 12.66 -11.12 8.12
N THR A 157 12.43 -9.87 8.53
CA THR A 157 13.10 -8.68 7.99
C THR A 157 13.82 -7.90 9.09
N THR A 158 14.59 -6.89 8.71
CA THR A 158 15.22 -5.94 9.63
C THR A 158 14.42 -4.65 9.78
N VAL A 159 13.17 -4.61 9.33
CA VAL A 159 12.30 -3.43 9.42
C VAL A 159 11.99 -3.13 10.89
N ARG A 160 12.28 -1.90 11.31
CA ARG A 160 11.89 -1.39 12.64
C ARG A 160 10.49 -0.78 12.55
N LEU A 161 9.52 -1.36 13.25
CA LEU A 161 8.18 -0.80 13.37
C LEU A 161 8.13 0.21 14.52
N VAL A 162 7.40 1.30 14.31
CA VAL A 162 7.20 2.38 15.29
C VAL A 162 5.73 2.74 15.31
N HIS A 163 5.11 2.65 16.49
CA HIS A 163 3.77 3.18 16.70
C HIS A 163 3.86 4.68 16.97
N GLY A 164 3.26 5.50 16.11
CA GLY A 164 3.30 6.95 16.27
C GLY A 164 2.54 7.70 15.18
N ASP A 165 2.04 8.87 15.55
CA ASP A 165 1.39 9.81 14.63
C ASP A 165 2.45 10.53 13.79
N VAL A 166 2.39 10.36 12.47
CA VAL A 166 3.34 10.95 11.50
C VAL A 166 3.27 12.49 11.47
N THR A 167 2.21 13.07 12.04
CA THR A 167 2.03 14.52 12.17
C THR A 167 2.64 15.10 13.46
N ALA A 168 2.97 14.25 14.44
CA ALA A 168 3.47 14.66 15.73
C ALA A 168 4.87 15.29 15.66
N ALA A 169 5.07 16.37 16.42
CA ALA A 169 6.31 17.15 16.36
C ALA A 169 7.54 16.41 16.92
N ASP A 170 7.32 15.51 17.85
CA ASP A 170 8.33 14.76 18.61
C ASP A 170 8.53 13.33 18.09
N LEU A 171 7.94 12.97 16.97
CA LEU A 171 8.16 11.67 16.35
C LEU A 171 9.60 11.57 15.83
N LEU A 172 10.31 10.50 16.23
CA LEU A 172 11.65 10.13 15.76
C LEU A 172 12.66 11.31 15.72
N PRO A 173 12.87 12.04 16.83
CA PRO A 173 13.79 13.19 16.86
C PRO A 173 15.23 12.77 16.55
N GLU A 174 15.59 11.51 16.83
CA GLU A 174 16.92 10.95 16.56
C GLU A 174 17.23 10.81 15.05
N LEU A 175 16.23 10.90 14.19
CA LEU A 175 16.39 10.82 12.74
C LEU A 175 16.57 12.19 12.06
N THR A 176 16.53 13.28 12.80
CA THR A 176 16.67 14.64 12.24
C THR A 176 17.91 14.76 11.36
N GLY A 177 17.73 15.14 10.09
CA GLY A 177 18.79 15.34 9.10
C GLY A 177 19.58 14.09 8.72
N SER A 178 19.06 12.89 8.96
CA SER A 178 19.79 11.62 8.75
C SER A 178 19.13 10.65 7.76
N VAL A 179 17.91 10.95 7.29
CA VAL A 179 17.13 10.08 6.41
C VAL A 179 17.49 10.31 4.94
N ASP A 180 17.71 9.23 4.20
CA ASP A 180 18.03 9.25 2.77
C ASP A 180 16.76 9.31 1.90
N LEU A 181 15.71 8.61 2.33
CA LEU A 181 14.46 8.49 1.61
C LEU A 181 13.28 8.43 2.58
N VAL A 182 12.29 9.27 2.35
CA VAL A 182 10.96 9.15 2.94
C VAL A 182 9.98 8.73 1.86
N VAL A 183 9.24 7.65 2.09
CA VAL A 183 8.09 7.24 1.29
C VAL A 183 6.84 7.28 2.16
N ALA A 184 5.69 7.59 1.56
CA ALA A 184 4.43 7.61 2.29
C ALA A 184 3.25 7.33 1.37
N ASN A 185 2.32 6.50 1.86
CA ASN A 185 0.97 6.39 1.33
C ASN A 185 -0.03 6.79 2.44
N PRO A 186 -0.18 8.09 2.71
CA PRO A 186 -1.03 8.59 3.79
C PRO A 186 -2.51 8.55 3.42
N PRO A 187 -3.44 8.66 4.38
CA PRO A 187 -4.83 8.95 4.10
C PRO A 187 -4.96 10.26 3.30
N TYR A 188 -5.53 10.18 2.09
CA TYR A 188 -5.59 11.32 1.16
C TYR A 188 -6.97 11.55 0.52
N ILE A 189 -7.95 10.70 0.78
CA ILE A 189 -9.28 10.81 0.18
C ILE A 189 -10.02 11.98 0.85
N PRO A 190 -10.58 12.94 0.06
CA PRO A 190 -11.39 14.01 0.63
C PRO A 190 -12.66 13.47 1.30
N ALA A 191 -13.03 14.06 2.43
CA ALA A 191 -14.25 13.69 3.15
C ALA A 191 -15.48 13.84 2.25
N GLY A 192 -16.31 12.80 2.19
CA GLY A 192 -17.53 12.78 1.36
C GLY A 192 -17.31 12.30 -0.08
N ALA A 193 -16.11 11.90 -0.47
CA ALA A 193 -15.88 11.23 -1.74
C ALA A 193 -16.66 9.91 -1.82
N ALA A 194 -17.19 9.60 -3.00
CA ALA A 194 -17.81 8.31 -3.26
C ALA A 194 -16.73 7.23 -3.38
N LEU A 195 -16.89 6.15 -2.63
CA LEU A 195 -15.96 5.01 -2.63
C LEU A 195 -16.62 3.78 -3.25
N GLU A 196 -15.79 2.92 -3.85
CA GLU A 196 -16.22 1.58 -4.22
C GLU A 196 -16.71 0.81 -2.99
N PRO A 197 -17.74 -0.07 -3.12
CA PRO A 197 -18.34 -0.77 -1.98
C PRO A 197 -17.33 -1.55 -1.13
N GLU A 198 -16.33 -2.19 -1.77
CA GLU A 198 -15.26 -2.91 -1.08
C GLU A 198 -14.46 -1.99 -0.16
N VAL A 199 -14.07 -0.82 -0.68
CA VAL A 199 -13.28 0.18 0.06
C VAL A 199 -14.11 0.76 1.20
N ALA A 200 -15.35 1.18 0.91
CA ALA A 200 -16.22 1.83 1.88
C ALA A 200 -16.61 0.94 3.06
N GLN A 201 -16.71 -0.38 2.85
CA GLN A 201 -17.22 -1.32 3.85
C GLN A 201 -16.11 -2.07 4.60
N HIS A 202 -14.93 -2.20 4.01
CA HIS A 202 -13.90 -3.10 4.51
C HIS A 202 -12.57 -2.45 4.86
N ASP A 203 -12.18 -1.35 4.18
CA ASP A 203 -10.98 -0.63 4.57
C ASP A 203 -11.25 0.31 5.75
N PRO A 204 -10.31 0.48 6.68
CA PRO A 204 -10.51 1.35 7.84
C PRO A 204 -10.58 2.82 7.42
N ALA A 205 -11.61 3.53 7.87
CA ALA A 205 -11.89 4.91 7.45
C ALA A 205 -10.72 5.89 7.73
N HIS A 206 -9.98 5.67 8.83
CA HIS A 206 -8.82 6.50 9.18
C HIS A 206 -7.64 6.31 8.22
N ALA A 207 -7.54 5.15 7.55
CA ALA A 207 -6.52 4.91 6.52
C ALA A 207 -6.91 5.48 5.14
N LEU A 208 -8.14 5.99 4.99
CA LEU A 208 -8.66 6.49 3.72
C LEU A 208 -8.75 8.01 3.70
N PHE A 209 -9.39 8.60 4.71
CA PHE A 209 -9.81 10.00 4.65
C PHE A 209 -8.74 10.96 5.19
N GLY A 210 -8.23 11.83 4.31
CA GLY A 210 -7.27 12.89 4.62
C GLY A 210 -7.91 14.24 4.96
N GLY A 211 -9.11 14.25 5.57
CA GLY A 211 -9.83 15.49 5.92
C GLY A 211 -10.67 16.06 4.78
N ALA A 212 -11.08 17.31 4.88
CA ALA A 212 -12.03 17.93 3.96
C ALA A 212 -11.53 18.00 2.50
N ASP A 213 -10.22 18.18 2.32
CA ASP A 213 -9.56 18.35 1.01
C ASP A 213 -8.51 17.25 0.71
N GLY A 214 -8.39 16.25 1.58
CA GLY A 214 -7.40 15.17 1.45
C GLY A 214 -5.99 15.53 1.92
N MET A 215 -5.76 16.74 2.45
CA MET A 215 -4.43 17.24 2.78
C MET A 215 -4.11 17.25 4.28
N ALA A 216 -5.06 16.84 5.13
CA ALA A 216 -4.89 16.97 6.59
C ALA A 216 -3.71 16.17 7.16
N VAL A 217 -3.33 15.05 6.51
CA VAL A 217 -2.15 14.26 6.89
C VAL A 217 -0.95 14.64 6.02
N ILE A 218 -1.13 14.84 4.71
CA ILE A 218 -0.05 15.15 3.78
C ILE A 218 0.70 16.43 4.18
N ALA A 219 0.00 17.51 4.54
CA ALA A 219 0.64 18.78 4.82
C ALA A 219 1.59 18.72 6.05
N PRO A 220 1.17 18.26 7.23
CA PRO A 220 2.08 18.13 8.36
C PRO A 220 3.17 17.06 8.14
N LEU A 221 2.86 15.94 7.44
CA LEU A 221 3.84 14.92 7.09
C LEU A 221 4.99 15.50 6.26
N VAL A 222 4.69 16.30 5.23
CA VAL A 222 5.70 16.95 4.39
C VAL A 222 6.61 17.87 5.21
N LEU A 223 6.05 18.65 6.14
CA LEU A 223 6.82 19.48 7.06
C LEU A 223 7.76 18.65 7.95
N ARG A 224 7.29 17.50 8.44
CA ARG A 224 8.12 16.57 9.22
C ARG A 224 9.23 15.95 8.37
N ALA A 225 8.91 15.51 7.15
CA ALA A 225 9.87 14.92 6.23
C ALA A 225 11.06 15.85 5.95
N ALA A 226 10.79 17.15 5.78
CA ALA A 226 11.84 18.17 5.61
C ALA A 226 12.82 18.21 6.80
N GLY A 227 12.37 17.89 8.00
CA GLY A 227 13.22 17.82 9.20
C GLY A 227 14.07 16.54 9.29
N TRP A 228 13.54 15.41 8.85
CA TRP A 228 14.24 14.12 8.89
C TRP A 228 15.25 13.95 7.75
N LEU A 229 14.90 14.45 6.56
CA LEU A 229 15.74 14.28 5.37
C LEU A 229 17.07 15.02 5.52
N LYS A 230 18.14 14.34 5.12
CA LYS A 230 19.45 14.97 4.92
C LYS A 230 19.44 15.80 3.62
N PRO A 231 20.37 16.75 3.46
CA PRO A 231 20.55 17.45 2.20
C PRO A 231 20.71 16.46 1.03
N GLY A 232 19.90 16.63 -0.02
CA GLY A 232 19.85 15.71 -1.16
C GLY A 232 18.97 14.46 -0.94
N GLY A 233 18.45 14.25 0.27
CA GLY A 233 17.50 13.17 0.56
C GLY A 233 16.20 13.32 -0.21
N LEU A 234 15.48 12.22 -0.38
CA LEU A 234 14.33 12.14 -1.29
C LEU A 234 13.02 11.94 -0.54
N LEU A 235 11.97 12.54 -1.06
CA LEU A 235 10.59 12.37 -0.61
C LEU A 235 9.75 11.79 -1.74
N ALA A 236 8.86 10.83 -1.44
CA ALA A 236 7.78 10.39 -2.32
C ALA A 236 6.50 10.24 -1.51
N VAL A 237 5.42 10.94 -1.93
CA VAL A 237 4.13 10.94 -1.24
C VAL A 237 3.01 10.62 -2.23
N GLU A 238 2.23 9.56 -1.93
CA GLU A 238 1.02 9.22 -2.67
C GLU A 238 -0.10 10.24 -2.38
N HIS A 239 -0.98 10.43 -3.35
CA HIS A 239 -2.12 11.33 -3.26
C HIS A 239 -3.28 10.85 -4.15
N ASP A 240 -4.49 11.37 -3.92
CA ASP A 240 -5.63 11.17 -4.79
C ASP A 240 -5.38 11.78 -6.18
N ASP A 241 -5.92 11.16 -7.24
CA ASP A 241 -5.71 11.61 -8.63
C ASP A 241 -6.21 13.05 -8.86
N THR A 242 -7.15 13.53 -8.06
CA THR A 242 -7.69 14.89 -8.08
C THR A 242 -6.88 15.91 -7.28
N THR A 243 -5.95 15.46 -6.41
CA THR A 243 -5.24 16.33 -5.46
C THR A 243 -3.76 16.56 -5.78
N SER A 244 -3.30 16.15 -6.97
CA SER A 244 -1.91 16.28 -7.40
C SER A 244 -1.35 17.72 -7.30
N GLU A 245 -2.11 18.71 -7.80
CA GLU A 245 -1.70 20.12 -7.75
C GLU A 245 -1.61 20.64 -6.31
N ALA A 246 -2.53 20.23 -5.44
CA ALA A 246 -2.51 20.59 -4.03
C ALA A 246 -1.27 20.03 -3.32
N THR A 247 -0.94 18.77 -3.58
CA THR A 247 0.25 18.11 -3.02
C THR A 247 1.54 18.79 -3.50
N VAL A 248 1.66 19.08 -4.79
CA VAL A 248 2.81 19.83 -5.34
C VAL A 248 2.95 21.20 -4.67
N ARG A 249 1.83 21.92 -4.50
CA ARG A 249 1.83 23.23 -3.84
C ARG A 249 2.30 23.14 -2.40
N ILE A 250 1.76 22.18 -1.62
CA ILE A 250 2.14 21.97 -0.21
C ILE A 250 3.64 21.69 -0.09
N ILE A 251 4.20 20.82 -0.93
CA ILE A 251 5.63 20.50 -0.89
C ILE A 251 6.49 21.74 -1.19
N ARG A 252 6.08 22.56 -2.17
CA ARG A 252 6.77 23.82 -2.50
C ARG A 252 6.68 24.85 -1.38
N GLU A 253 5.50 25.01 -0.78
CA GLU A 253 5.23 25.97 0.30
C GLU A 253 5.87 25.55 1.64
N ALA A 254 6.08 24.26 1.88
CA ALA A 254 6.79 23.76 3.06
C ALA A 254 8.22 24.30 3.15
N GLY A 255 8.81 24.70 2.03
CA GLY A 255 10.20 25.09 1.96
C GLY A 255 11.17 23.92 2.13
N GLY A 256 12.43 24.12 1.78
CA GLY A 256 13.45 23.07 1.95
C GLY A 256 13.39 21.93 0.92
N PHE A 257 12.51 21.99 -0.08
CA PHE A 257 12.42 21.03 -1.17
C PHE A 257 12.65 21.69 -2.54
N GLY A 258 13.42 21.01 -3.40
CA GLY A 258 13.56 21.26 -4.83
C GLY A 258 13.13 20.06 -5.66
N ASP A 259 13.25 20.17 -6.98
CA ASP A 259 12.96 19.08 -7.94
C ASP A 259 11.57 18.45 -7.76
N VAL A 260 10.57 19.26 -7.40
CA VAL A 260 9.20 18.78 -7.11
C VAL A 260 8.55 18.32 -8.41
N THR A 261 8.31 17.02 -8.53
CA THR A 261 7.81 16.34 -9.73
C THR A 261 6.59 15.48 -9.42
N ALA A 262 5.50 15.71 -10.18
CA ALA A 262 4.33 14.83 -10.14
C ALA A 262 4.50 13.63 -11.06
N HIS A 263 4.18 12.45 -10.58
CA HIS A 263 4.27 11.18 -11.30
C HIS A 263 2.89 10.56 -11.52
N ARG A 264 2.82 9.72 -12.54
CA ARG A 264 1.63 8.96 -12.89
C ARG A 264 1.85 7.48 -12.64
N ASP A 265 0.77 6.75 -12.34
CA ASP A 265 0.79 5.30 -12.32
C ASP A 265 0.81 4.71 -13.75
N LEU A 266 0.86 3.38 -13.85
CA LEU A 266 0.88 2.66 -15.12
C LEU A 266 -0.41 2.86 -15.95
N THR A 267 -1.49 3.33 -15.33
CA THR A 267 -2.75 3.67 -16.02
C THR A 267 -2.76 5.11 -16.54
N GLY A 268 -1.73 5.91 -16.22
CA GLY A 268 -1.58 7.30 -16.62
C GLY A 268 -2.29 8.30 -15.71
N ARG A 269 -2.80 7.87 -14.53
CA ARG A 269 -3.42 8.77 -13.54
C ARG A 269 -2.35 9.38 -12.64
N PRO A 270 -2.45 10.67 -12.26
CA PRO A 270 -1.58 11.26 -11.24
C PRO A 270 -1.64 10.42 -9.97
N ARG A 271 -0.48 10.06 -9.39
CA ARG A 271 -0.48 9.13 -8.27
C ARG A 271 0.41 9.54 -7.11
N PHE A 272 1.57 10.09 -7.37
CA PHE A 272 2.47 10.51 -6.31
C PHE A 272 3.32 11.71 -6.73
N VAL A 273 3.83 12.45 -5.76
CA VAL A 273 4.76 13.55 -5.96
C VAL A 273 6.09 13.20 -5.30
N THR A 274 7.17 13.49 -6.00
CA THR A 274 8.53 13.38 -5.46
C THR A 274 9.17 14.74 -5.29
N ALA A 275 10.12 14.84 -4.34
CA ALA A 275 10.92 16.04 -4.12
C ALA A 275 12.30 15.66 -3.57
N ARG A 276 13.24 16.59 -3.65
CA ARG A 276 14.59 16.48 -3.09
C ARG A 276 14.77 17.54 -2.01
N ALA A 277 15.26 17.12 -0.84
CA ALA A 277 15.61 18.07 0.21
C ALA A 277 16.81 18.95 -0.21
N MET A 278 16.64 20.26 -0.13
CA MET A 278 17.69 21.24 -0.45
C MET A 278 18.74 21.35 0.67
N GLN A 279 19.90 21.88 0.37
CA GLN A 279 20.88 22.23 1.39
C GLN A 279 20.36 23.40 2.25
N ARG A 280 20.62 23.36 3.57
CA ARG A 280 20.34 24.49 4.44
C ARG A 280 21.26 25.66 4.02
N GLY A 281 20.78 26.53 3.19
CA GLY A 281 21.55 27.67 2.63
C GLY A 281 21.08 28.13 1.27
N ASP A 282 20.34 27.29 0.54
CA ASP A 282 19.83 27.63 -0.81
C ASP A 282 18.48 28.41 -0.78
N GLN A 283 18.09 28.91 0.40
CA GLN A 283 16.92 29.79 0.53
C GLN A 283 17.34 31.24 0.28
N GLN A 284 17.46 31.63 -0.98
CA GLN A 284 17.52 33.03 -1.40
C GLN A 284 16.40 33.34 -2.40
#